data_f908597ef7e47a7453640182a99256b3
#
_entry.id   f908597ef7e47a7453640182a99256b3
#
_cell.length_a   1.000
_cell.length_b   1.000
_cell.length_c   1.000
_cell.angle_alpha   90.00
_cell.angle_beta   90.00
_cell.angle_gamma   90.00
#
_symmetry.space_group_name_H-M   'P 1'
#
loop_
_entity.id
_entity.type
_entity.pdbx_description
1 polymer ?
#
loop_
_entity_poly.entity_id
_entity_poly.type
_entity_poly.pdbx_seq_one_letter_code
_entity_poly.pdbx_strand_id
1 'polypeptide(L)'
;MSAARLRNQVVVAYAFLAVMVATALPTPLYPIYEKQLGLSSLDVTAIYGVYAVVVLATLAMFGRVSDHLGRRPVLLMAVAAAALGEVVLLTEPQTAGLYVGRAVIGFAAGLMIGSTTAYLVDLGADNNAGRAHIFAVVANLGGQAVGQFWPVWRPSFCPFP
;
A
#
# COMPACT_ATOMS: atom_id res chain seq x y z
N MET A 1 3.99 8.36 -28.69
CA MET A 1 3.11 8.22 -27.49
C MET A 1 2.21 9.45 -27.43
N SER A 2 0.87 9.28 -27.32
CA SER A 2 -0.01 10.44 -27.15
C SER A 2 0.17 11.02 -25.74
N ALA A 3 0.12 12.33 -25.60
CA ALA A 3 0.24 13.04 -24.30
C ALA A 3 -0.77 12.51 -23.25
N ALA A 4 -1.93 12.02 -23.68
CA ALA A 4 -2.94 11.42 -22.84
C ALA A 4 -2.49 10.08 -22.22
N ARG A 5 -1.77 9.24 -22.97
CA ARG A 5 -1.22 7.97 -22.43
C ARG A 5 -0.16 8.22 -21.37
N LEU A 6 0.75 9.16 -21.63
CA LEU A 6 1.79 9.53 -20.66
C LEU A 6 1.18 10.06 -19.36
N ARG A 7 0.19 10.96 -19.46
CA ARG A 7 -0.53 11.49 -18.29
C ARG A 7 -1.18 10.39 -17.46
N ASN A 8 -1.83 9.43 -18.11
CA ASN A 8 -2.47 8.31 -17.39
C ASN A 8 -1.45 7.41 -16.70
N GLN A 9 -0.29 7.15 -17.32
CA GLN A 9 0.80 6.38 -16.70
C GLN A 9 1.34 7.08 -15.45
N VAL A 10 1.57 8.39 -15.52
CA VAL A 10 2.06 9.19 -14.39
C VAL A 10 1.05 9.21 -13.23
N VAL A 11 -0.24 9.39 -13.53
CA VAL A 11 -1.29 9.38 -12.50
C VAL A 11 -1.37 8.04 -11.79
N VAL A 12 -1.32 6.92 -12.54
CA VAL A 12 -1.35 5.57 -11.95
C VAL A 12 -0.09 5.28 -11.13
N ALA A 13 1.08 5.67 -11.64
CA ALA A 13 2.34 5.50 -10.89
C ALA A 13 2.34 6.32 -9.59
N TYR A 14 1.81 7.55 -9.62
CA TYR A 14 1.67 8.39 -8.43
C TYR A 14 0.68 7.80 -7.43
N ALA A 15 -0.48 7.31 -7.88
CA ALA A 15 -1.45 6.64 -7.03
C ALA A 15 -0.86 5.37 -6.38
N PHE A 16 -0.09 4.61 -7.15
CA PHE A 16 0.62 3.43 -6.64
C PHE A 16 1.64 3.81 -5.57
N LEU A 17 2.48 4.80 -5.84
CA LEU A 17 3.45 5.31 -4.88
C LEU A 17 2.76 5.78 -3.60
N ALA A 18 1.67 6.56 -3.70
CA ALA A 18 0.94 7.07 -2.55
C ALA A 18 0.37 5.94 -1.68
N VAL A 19 -0.23 4.91 -2.29
CA VAL A 19 -0.71 3.73 -1.54
C VAL A 19 0.44 2.98 -0.89
N MET A 20 1.58 2.82 -1.56
CA MET A 20 2.74 2.15 -0.96
C MET A 20 3.36 2.96 0.18
N VAL A 21 3.37 4.28 0.11
CA VAL A 21 3.73 5.14 1.24
C VAL A 21 2.78 4.90 2.40
N ALA A 22 1.47 4.96 2.17
CA ALA A 22 0.45 4.73 3.20
C ALA A 22 0.63 3.36 3.86
N THR A 23 0.83 2.28 3.09
CA THR A 23 1.02 0.94 3.66
C THR A 23 2.25 0.82 4.57
N ALA A 24 3.26 1.64 4.38
CA ALA A 24 4.51 1.63 5.13
C ALA A 24 4.52 2.58 6.34
N LEU A 25 3.68 3.64 6.31
CA LEU A 25 3.59 4.65 7.37
C LEU A 25 3.39 4.11 8.79
N PRO A 26 2.55 3.08 9.05
CA PRO A 26 2.36 2.56 10.40
C PRO A 26 3.57 1.78 10.94
N THR A 27 4.50 1.36 10.08
CA THR A 27 5.62 0.50 10.46
C THR A 27 6.49 1.10 11.59
N PRO A 28 6.96 2.35 11.52
CA PRO A 28 7.78 2.93 12.58
C PRO A 28 6.97 3.30 13.85
N LEU A 29 5.65 3.20 13.84
CA LEU A 29 4.80 3.44 15.00
C LEU A 29 4.65 2.21 15.91
N TYR A 30 5.00 1.01 15.44
CA TYR A 30 4.87 -0.21 16.23
C TYR A 30 5.63 -0.21 17.55
N PRO A 31 6.86 0.28 17.66
CA PRO A 31 7.55 0.36 18.96
C PRO A 31 6.81 1.25 19.98
N ILE A 32 6.03 2.23 19.50
CA ILE A 32 5.18 3.08 20.35
C ILE A 32 3.96 2.30 20.79
N TYR A 33 3.29 1.58 19.90
CA TYR A 33 2.13 0.74 20.22
C TYR A 33 2.50 -0.41 21.16
N GLU A 34 3.67 -1.04 20.99
CA GLU A 34 4.19 -2.06 21.93
C GLU A 34 4.24 -1.52 23.36
N LYS A 35 4.79 -0.30 23.55
CA LYS A 35 4.89 0.32 24.86
C LYS A 35 3.55 0.78 25.43
N GLN A 36 2.67 1.35 24.60
CA GLN A 36 1.41 1.93 25.05
C GLN A 36 0.32 0.89 25.29
N LEU A 37 0.26 -0.14 24.46
CA LEU A 37 -0.77 -1.18 24.52
C LEU A 37 -0.27 -2.47 25.21
N GLY A 38 1.00 -2.52 25.60
CA GLY A 38 1.60 -3.72 26.20
C GLY A 38 1.64 -4.91 25.24
N LEU A 39 1.78 -4.65 23.91
CA LEU A 39 1.82 -5.71 22.91
C LEU A 39 3.07 -6.57 23.07
N SER A 40 2.89 -7.88 22.95
CA SER A 40 4.03 -8.79 22.87
C SER A 40 4.63 -8.78 21.45
N SER A 41 5.87 -9.23 21.31
CA SER A 41 6.51 -9.40 19.99
C SER A 41 5.75 -10.36 19.09
N LEU A 42 4.99 -11.30 19.68
CA LEU A 42 4.11 -12.20 18.94
C LEU A 42 2.91 -11.46 18.35
N ASP A 43 2.31 -10.51 19.08
CA ASP A 43 1.20 -9.70 18.59
C ASP A 43 1.62 -8.85 17.39
N VAL A 44 2.78 -8.22 17.48
CA VAL A 44 3.33 -7.43 16.37
C VAL A 44 3.60 -8.31 15.15
N THR A 45 4.20 -9.48 15.36
CA THR A 45 4.43 -10.44 14.28
C THR A 45 3.12 -10.91 13.65
N ALA A 46 2.09 -11.17 14.46
CA ALA A 46 0.78 -11.58 13.97
C ALA A 46 0.08 -10.47 13.18
N ILE A 47 0.18 -9.21 13.60
CA ILE A 47 -0.36 -8.06 12.87
C ILE A 47 0.30 -7.92 11.49
N TYR A 48 1.62 -8.08 11.39
CA TYR A 48 2.32 -8.14 10.10
C TYR A 48 1.90 -9.36 9.28
N GLY A 49 1.71 -10.51 9.93
CA GLY A 49 1.24 -11.75 9.30
C GLY A 49 -0.13 -11.58 8.66
N VAL A 50 -1.07 -10.95 9.36
CA VAL A 50 -2.41 -10.65 8.80
C VAL A 50 -2.30 -9.79 7.55
N TYR A 51 -1.51 -8.72 7.57
CA TYR A 51 -1.27 -7.90 6.38
C TYR A 51 -0.77 -8.76 5.21
N ALA A 52 0.26 -9.57 5.42
CA ALA A 52 0.85 -10.39 4.37
C ALA A 52 -0.14 -11.42 3.80
N VAL A 53 -0.87 -12.10 4.67
CA VAL A 53 -1.90 -13.10 4.28
C VAL A 53 -2.99 -12.43 3.45
N VAL A 54 -3.48 -11.26 3.87
CA VAL A 54 -4.54 -10.55 3.14
C VAL A 54 -4.04 -10.05 1.79
N VAL A 55 -2.79 -9.55 1.69
CA VAL A 55 -2.17 -9.19 0.39
C VAL A 55 -2.17 -10.40 -0.55
N LEU A 56 -1.68 -11.54 -0.08
CA LEU A 56 -1.60 -12.76 -0.89
C LEU A 56 -2.99 -13.27 -1.29
N ALA A 57 -3.93 -13.31 -0.36
CA ALA A 57 -5.31 -13.70 -0.63
C ALA A 57 -5.96 -12.77 -1.65
N THR A 58 -5.77 -11.46 -1.52
CA THR A 58 -6.29 -10.47 -2.47
C THR A 58 -5.69 -10.65 -3.86
N LEU A 59 -4.39 -10.86 -3.96
CA LEU A 59 -3.73 -11.13 -5.24
C LEU A 59 -4.26 -12.42 -5.89
N ALA A 60 -4.46 -13.48 -5.11
CA ALA A 60 -4.97 -14.75 -5.61
C ALA A 60 -6.43 -14.65 -6.08
N MET A 61 -7.28 -13.94 -5.33
CA MET A 61 -8.71 -13.84 -5.62
C MET A 61 -9.03 -12.75 -6.65
N PHE A 62 -8.37 -11.61 -6.56
CA PHE A 62 -8.67 -10.42 -7.35
C PHE A 62 -7.69 -10.14 -8.49
N GLY A 63 -6.64 -10.93 -8.64
CA GLY A 63 -5.67 -10.78 -9.73
C GLY A 63 -6.30 -10.81 -11.11
N ARG A 64 -7.41 -11.55 -11.29
CA ARG A 64 -8.19 -11.63 -12.52
C ARG A 64 -9.42 -10.71 -12.56
N VAL A 65 -9.84 -10.19 -11.42
CA VAL A 65 -11.06 -9.37 -11.32
C VAL A 65 -10.88 -8.01 -12.01
N SER A 66 -9.66 -7.48 -12.00
CA SER A 66 -9.35 -6.23 -12.70
C SER A 66 -9.55 -6.33 -14.22
N ASP A 67 -9.46 -7.52 -14.79
CA ASP A 67 -9.69 -7.75 -16.22
C ASP A 67 -11.19 -7.68 -16.58
N HIS A 68 -12.08 -8.04 -15.65
CA HIS A 68 -13.54 -8.01 -15.85
C HIS A 68 -14.18 -6.69 -15.44
N LEU A 69 -13.80 -6.11 -14.31
CA LEU A 69 -14.37 -4.85 -13.79
C LEU A 69 -13.75 -3.61 -14.43
N GLY A 70 -12.64 -3.77 -15.14
CA GLY A 70 -11.85 -2.66 -15.62
C GLY A 70 -10.89 -2.11 -14.56
N ARG A 71 -9.78 -1.54 -15.01
CA ARG A 71 -8.63 -1.20 -14.13
C ARG A 71 -8.86 0.04 -13.29
N ARG A 72 -9.58 1.05 -13.82
CA ARG A 72 -9.85 2.30 -13.09
C ARG A 72 -10.66 2.11 -11.81
N PRO A 73 -11.80 1.40 -11.80
CA PRO A 73 -12.56 1.18 -10.58
C PRO A 73 -11.77 0.40 -9.54
N VAL A 74 -10.98 -0.59 -9.94
CA VAL A 74 -10.15 -1.36 -8.99
C VAL A 74 -9.05 -0.50 -8.35
N LEU A 75 -8.40 0.38 -9.11
CA LEU A 75 -7.44 1.33 -8.57
C LEU A 75 -8.08 2.33 -7.60
N LEU A 76 -9.28 2.82 -7.89
CA LEU A 76 -10.03 3.69 -6.99
C LEU A 76 -10.44 2.97 -5.71
N MET A 77 -10.86 1.71 -5.80
CA MET A 77 -11.16 0.86 -4.65
C MET A 77 -9.91 0.65 -3.79
N ALA A 78 -8.75 0.43 -4.40
CA ALA A 78 -7.49 0.28 -3.67
C ALA A 78 -7.12 1.55 -2.90
N VAL A 79 -7.23 2.74 -3.53
CA VAL A 79 -6.98 4.02 -2.87
C VAL A 79 -7.96 4.27 -1.72
N ALA A 80 -9.26 4.02 -1.95
CA ALA A 80 -10.29 4.17 -0.93
C ALA A 80 -10.06 3.21 0.25
N ALA A 81 -9.73 1.96 -0.02
CA ALA A 81 -9.42 0.97 1.01
C ALA A 81 -8.15 1.35 1.80
N ALA A 82 -7.10 1.86 1.14
CA ALA A 82 -5.91 2.36 1.84
C ALA A 82 -6.27 3.50 2.79
N ALA A 83 -7.00 4.51 2.30
CA ALA A 83 -7.45 5.63 3.14
C ALA A 83 -8.30 5.17 4.33
N LEU A 84 -9.21 4.21 4.11
CA LEU A 84 -10.04 3.62 5.17
C LEU A 84 -9.18 2.89 6.22
N GLY A 85 -8.21 2.12 5.80
CA GLY A 85 -7.30 1.41 6.70
C GLY A 85 -6.48 2.37 7.57
N GLU A 86 -5.99 3.48 6.99
CA GLU A 86 -5.30 4.53 7.75
C GLU A 86 -6.23 5.22 8.75
N VAL A 87 -7.48 5.51 8.36
CA VAL A 87 -8.50 6.08 9.28
C VAL A 87 -8.75 5.13 10.45
N VAL A 88 -8.89 3.82 10.20
CA VAL A 88 -9.07 2.82 11.27
C VAL A 88 -7.89 2.83 12.24
N LEU A 89 -6.66 2.87 11.73
CA LEU A 89 -5.46 2.92 12.58
C LEU A 89 -5.38 4.21 13.42
N LEU A 90 -5.91 5.32 12.92
CA LEU A 90 -5.90 6.62 13.62
C LEU A 90 -7.02 6.72 14.66
N THR A 91 -8.19 6.14 14.37
CA THR A 91 -9.39 6.28 15.23
C THR A 91 -9.48 5.20 16.30
N GLU A 92 -8.96 4.01 16.02
CA GLU A 92 -9.04 2.84 16.90
C GLU A 92 -7.63 2.33 17.26
N PRO A 93 -6.85 3.07 18.08
CA PRO A 93 -5.49 2.69 18.45
C PRO A 93 -5.49 1.58 19.52
N GLN A 94 -6.33 0.57 19.35
CA GLN A 94 -6.41 -0.64 20.16
C GLN A 94 -5.89 -1.83 19.36
N THR A 95 -5.53 -2.91 20.03
CA THR A 95 -5.02 -4.12 19.38
C THR A 95 -5.93 -4.61 18.24
N ALA A 96 -7.25 -4.62 18.46
CA ALA A 96 -8.22 -5.01 17.43
C ALA A 96 -8.20 -4.06 16.22
N GLY A 97 -8.10 -2.75 16.45
CA GLY A 97 -8.00 -1.74 15.39
C GLY A 97 -6.73 -1.91 14.55
N LEU A 98 -5.61 -2.30 15.17
CA LEU A 98 -4.37 -2.59 14.46
C LEU A 98 -4.53 -3.80 13.51
N TYR A 99 -5.19 -4.88 13.95
CA TYR A 99 -5.46 -6.04 13.10
C TYR A 99 -6.38 -5.67 11.92
N VAL A 100 -7.50 -4.99 12.20
CA VAL A 100 -8.47 -4.59 11.17
C VAL A 100 -7.84 -3.61 10.19
N GLY A 101 -7.17 -2.56 10.68
CA GLY A 101 -6.49 -1.58 9.83
C GLY A 101 -5.46 -2.23 8.91
N ARG A 102 -4.65 -3.16 9.45
CA ARG A 102 -3.67 -3.91 8.66
C ARG A 102 -4.29 -4.85 7.64
N ALA A 103 -5.42 -5.47 7.96
CA ALA A 103 -6.15 -6.29 7.00
C ALA A 103 -6.68 -5.43 5.84
N VAL A 104 -7.28 -4.27 6.15
CA VAL A 104 -7.80 -3.34 5.12
C VAL A 104 -6.69 -2.76 4.26
N ILE A 105 -5.56 -2.37 4.86
CA ILE A 105 -4.38 -1.90 4.13
C ILE A 105 -3.77 -3.03 3.27
N GLY A 106 -3.73 -4.26 3.78
CA GLY A 106 -3.29 -5.43 3.01
C GLY A 106 -4.17 -5.69 1.79
N PHE A 107 -5.48 -5.58 1.94
CA PHE A 107 -6.44 -5.65 0.83
C PHE A 107 -6.17 -4.56 -0.22
N ALA A 108 -6.00 -3.31 0.22
CA ALA A 108 -5.65 -2.20 -0.66
C ALA A 108 -4.35 -2.43 -1.44
N ALA A 109 -3.31 -2.88 -0.75
CA ALA A 109 -2.01 -3.19 -1.35
C ALA A 109 -2.12 -4.31 -2.39
N GLY A 110 -2.84 -5.39 -2.08
CA GLY A 110 -3.07 -6.50 -3.00
C GLY A 110 -3.81 -6.06 -4.28
N LEU A 111 -4.88 -5.28 -4.15
CA LEU A 111 -5.60 -4.71 -5.30
C LEU A 111 -4.70 -3.80 -6.13
N MET A 112 -3.92 -2.93 -5.47
CA MET A 112 -3.06 -1.97 -6.15
C MET A 112 -1.93 -2.69 -6.90
N ILE A 113 -1.22 -3.63 -6.29
CA ILE A 113 -0.13 -4.38 -6.90
C ILE A 113 -0.63 -5.16 -8.13
N GLY A 114 -1.72 -5.92 -7.97
CA GLY A 114 -2.30 -6.72 -9.04
C GLY A 114 -2.76 -5.87 -10.23
N SER A 115 -3.53 -4.82 -9.97
CA SER A 115 -4.09 -3.96 -11.02
C SER A 115 -3.05 -3.09 -11.71
N THR A 116 -2.06 -2.55 -10.97
CA THR A 116 -1.02 -1.69 -11.54
C THR A 116 -0.08 -2.48 -12.43
N THR A 117 0.35 -3.66 -11.99
CA THR A 117 1.23 -4.53 -12.79
C THR A 117 0.57 -4.89 -14.11
N ALA A 118 -0.69 -5.33 -14.07
CA ALA A 118 -1.45 -5.66 -15.28
C ALA A 118 -1.66 -4.43 -16.18
N TYR A 119 -2.00 -3.26 -15.62
CA TYR A 119 -2.22 -2.03 -16.38
C TYR A 119 -0.95 -1.53 -17.09
N LEU A 120 0.19 -1.63 -16.43
CA LEU A 120 1.47 -1.21 -16.98
C LEU A 120 1.94 -2.16 -18.10
N VAL A 121 1.67 -3.46 -17.97
CA VAL A 121 1.95 -4.44 -19.04
C VAL A 121 1.14 -4.13 -20.31
N ASP A 122 -0.15 -3.83 -20.18
CA ASP A 122 -1.01 -3.49 -21.34
C ASP A 122 -0.61 -2.17 -22.02
N LEU A 123 -0.20 -1.18 -21.23
CA LEU A 123 0.28 0.08 -21.79
C LEU A 123 1.66 -0.06 -22.45
N GLY A 124 2.42 -1.08 -22.08
CA GLY A 124 3.76 -1.37 -22.58
C GLY A 124 3.81 -2.31 -23.79
N ALA A 125 2.68 -2.82 -24.29
CA ALA A 125 2.61 -3.80 -25.38
C ALA A 125 3.28 -3.33 -26.70
N ASP A 126 3.50 -2.02 -26.88
CA ASP A 126 4.21 -1.43 -28.03
C ASP A 126 5.67 -1.08 -27.68
N ASN A 127 6.57 -2.04 -27.47
CA ASN A 127 8.03 -1.88 -27.28
C ASN A 127 8.55 -1.25 -25.98
N ASN A 128 7.75 -0.99 -24.95
CA ASN A 128 8.19 -0.34 -23.71
C ASN A 128 7.80 -1.08 -22.42
N ALA A 129 7.51 -2.37 -22.48
CA ALA A 129 7.11 -3.18 -21.30
C ALA A 129 8.16 -3.13 -20.18
N GLY A 130 9.47 -3.10 -20.53
CA GLY A 130 10.54 -2.99 -19.54
C GLY A 130 10.54 -1.68 -18.76
N ARG A 131 10.25 -0.55 -19.41
CA ARG A 131 10.16 0.76 -18.72
C ARG A 131 8.96 0.82 -17.77
N ALA A 132 7.83 0.28 -18.20
CA ALA A 132 6.63 0.21 -17.38
C ALA A 132 6.86 -0.63 -16.10
N HIS A 133 7.58 -1.73 -16.23
CA HIS A 133 7.96 -2.59 -15.10
C HIS A 133 8.90 -1.86 -14.12
N ILE A 134 9.90 -1.13 -14.64
CA ILE A 134 10.80 -0.31 -13.83
C ILE A 134 10.00 0.76 -13.04
N PHE A 135 9.06 1.45 -13.68
CA PHE A 135 8.20 2.42 -12.99
C PHE A 135 7.38 1.79 -11.86
N ALA A 136 6.83 0.58 -12.06
CA ALA A 136 6.09 -0.12 -11.01
C ALA A 136 7.00 -0.50 -9.83
N VAL A 137 8.19 -1.03 -10.11
CA VAL A 137 9.17 -1.41 -9.08
C VAL A 137 9.65 -0.19 -8.31
N VAL A 138 10.01 0.89 -9.01
CA VAL A 138 10.46 2.14 -8.38
C VAL A 138 9.35 2.77 -7.52
N ALA A 139 8.10 2.79 -8.01
CA ALA A 139 6.97 3.31 -7.24
C ALA A 139 6.68 2.46 -6.01
N ASN A 140 6.78 1.13 -6.11
CA ASN A 140 6.58 0.22 -4.99
C ASN A 140 7.68 0.39 -3.93
N LEU A 141 8.94 0.17 -4.31
CA LEU A 141 10.06 0.25 -3.38
C LEU A 141 10.29 1.67 -2.85
N GLY A 142 10.15 2.68 -3.72
CA GLY A 142 10.26 4.09 -3.34
C GLY A 142 9.17 4.50 -2.37
N GLY A 143 7.92 4.09 -2.61
CA GLY A 143 6.80 4.35 -1.71
C GLY A 143 7.00 3.74 -0.33
N GLN A 144 7.42 2.48 -0.27
CA GLN A 144 7.71 1.80 1.00
C GLN A 144 8.89 2.46 1.74
N ALA A 145 9.96 2.80 1.04
CA ALA A 145 11.10 3.49 1.63
C ALA A 145 10.68 4.86 2.22
N VAL A 146 9.97 5.67 1.46
CA VAL A 146 9.48 6.99 1.94
C VAL A 146 8.59 6.82 3.16
N GLY A 147 7.64 5.88 3.14
CA GLY A 147 6.72 5.66 4.26
C GLY A 147 7.43 5.21 5.54
N GLN A 148 8.48 4.40 5.44
CA GLN A 148 9.26 3.94 6.60
C GLN A 148 10.19 5.01 7.16
N PHE A 149 10.78 5.84 6.30
CA PHE A 149 11.76 6.85 6.73
C PHE A 149 11.14 8.21 7.07
N TRP A 150 9.91 8.49 6.65
CA TRP A 150 9.23 9.76 6.89
C TRP A 150 9.18 10.22 8.36
N PRO A 151 8.87 9.34 9.34
CA PRO A 151 8.85 9.73 10.76
C PRO A 151 10.23 10.04 11.33
N VAL A 152 11.28 9.41 10.80
CA VAL A 152 12.67 9.60 11.28
C VAL A 152 13.18 11.00 10.89
N TRP A 153 12.67 11.60 9.83
CA TRP A 153 13.08 12.93 9.35
C TRP A 153 12.41 14.10 10.10
N ARG A 154 11.41 13.84 10.95
CA ARG A 154 10.79 14.86 11.80
C ARG A 154 11.20 14.70 13.26
N PRO A 155 12.26 15.43 13.73
CA PRO A 155 12.69 15.38 15.12
C PRO A 155 11.63 15.88 16.12
N SER A 156 10.55 16.51 15.63
CA SER A 156 9.45 17.03 16.45
C SER A 156 8.43 15.97 16.89
N PHE A 157 8.52 14.74 16.40
CA PHE A 157 7.65 13.63 16.79
C PHE A 157 8.29 12.62 17.75
N CYS A 158 9.47 12.94 18.28
CA CYS A 158 9.98 12.25 19.48
C CYS A 158 9.43 12.96 20.73
N PRO A 159 8.31 12.54 21.31
CA PRO A 159 7.93 12.95 22.65
C PRO A 159 8.61 12.01 23.65
N PHE A 160 9.93 12.03 23.68
CA PHE A 160 10.65 11.38 24.76
C PHE A 160 11.60 12.40 25.40
N PRO A 161 11.34 12.72 26.71
CA PRO A 161 12.42 13.23 27.55
C PRO A 161 13.42 12.12 27.80
#